data_dbe097de52c36d143554090e8c2f31c0
#
_entry.id   dbe097de52c36d143554090e8c2f31c0
#
_cell.length_a   1.000
_cell.length_b   1.000
_cell.length_c   1.000
_cell.angle_alpha   90.00
_cell.angle_beta   90.00
_cell.angle_gamma   90.00
#
_symmetry.space_group_name_H-M   'P 1'
#
loop_
_entity.id
_entity.type
_entity.pdbx_description
1 polymer ?
#
loop_
_entity_poly.entity_id
_entity_poly.type
_entity_poly.pdbx_seq_one_letter_code
_entity_poly.pdbx_strand_id
1 'polypeptide(L)'
;MKRLVLVGAGHAHLHVLRALGEAPWPDVEVVLISPYPRQIYSGMVPGWLAGHYRIEQCVAPIPPLAAAAGVHYLHDAVCGLDAERGCVVLADGRTLGYDVLSLDSGAELALDAELARHPGLLPVRPLESFVAKWHEALAQLSRDPGARVA
;
A
#
# COMPACT_ATOMS: atom_id res chain seq x y z
N MET A 1 4.39 2.07 28.29
CA MET A 1 4.09 1.18 27.15
C MET A 1 4.89 1.69 25.96
N LYS A 2 5.63 0.83 25.27
CA LYS A 2 6.37 1.21 24.07
C LYS A 2 5.46 1.18 22.85
N ARG A 3 5.79 2.01 21.86
CA ARG A 3 5.04 2.06 20.59
C ARG A 3 5.89 1.63 19.42
N LEU A 4 5.41 0.62 18.69
CA LEU A 4 5.91 0.23 17.37
C LEU A 4 5.00 0.84 16.29
N VAL A 5 5.58 1.63 15.40
CA VAL A 5 4.86 2.16 14.24
C VAL A 5 5.32 1.44 12.97
N LEU A 6 4.36 0.87 12.24
CA LEU A 6 4.53 0.20 10.96
C LEU A 6 3.99 1.14 9.86
N VAL A 7 4.85 1.64 8.99
CA VAL A 7 4.46 2.50 7.87
C VAL A 7 4.42 1.70 6.57
N GLY A 8 3.25 1.65 5.96
CA GLY A 8 2.96 0.81 4.81
C GLY A 8 2.52 -0.60 5.22
N ALA A 9 1.73 -1.23 4.35
CA ALA A 9 1.21 -2.59 4.55
C ALA A 9 1.79 -3.56 3.52
N GLY A 10 3.10 -3.47 3.26
CA GLY A 10 3.80 -4.37 2.36
C GLY A 10 3.93 -5.80 2.92
N HIS A 11 4.62 -6.66 2.17
CA HIS A 11 4.72 -8.07 2.51
C HIS A 11 5.38 -8.33 3.87
N ALA A 12 6.40 -7.55 4.25
CA ALA A 12 7.07 -7.70 5.54
C ALA A 12 6.10 -7.41 6.69
N HIS A 13 5.31 -6.34 6.58
CA HIS A 13 4.34 -5.99 7.61
C HIS A 13 3.14 -6.96 7.67
N LEU A 14 2.74 -7.58 6.56
CA LEU A 14 1.76 -8.67 6.60
C LEU A 14 2.26 -9.86 7.44
N HIS A 15 3.55 -10.21 7.34
CA HIS A 15 4.17 -11.23 8.20
C HIS A 15 4.21 -10.79 9.66
N VAL A 16 4.46 -9.51 9.94
CA VAL A 16 4.40 -8.97 11.32
C VAL A 16 2.99 -9.07 11.89
N LEU A 17 1.96 -8.69 11.12
CA LEU A 17 0.55 -8.85 11.54
C LEU A 17 0.22 -10.31 11.88
N ARG A 18 0.64 -11.23 11.02
CA ARG A 18 0.44 -12.66 11.27
C ARG A 18 1.13 -13.10 12.56
N ALA A 19 2.40 -12.76 12.74
CA ALA A 19 3.16 -13.13 13.92
C ALA A 19 2.56 -12.56 15.21
N LEU A 20 2.07 -11.31 15.20
CA LEU A 20 1.39 -10.68 16.33
C LEU A 20 0.04 -11.35 16.63
N GLY A 21 -0.69 -11.81 15.61
CA GLY A 21 -1.91 -12.58 15.80
C GLY A 21 -1.67 -13.96 16.45
N GLU A 22 -0.53 -14.61 16.16
CA GLU A 22 -0.11 -15.88 16.73
C GLU A 22 0.49 -15.71 18.15
N ALA A 23 1.24 -14.61 18.38
CA ALA A 23 1.92 -14.31 19.64
C ALA A 23 1.85 -12.81 19.96
N PRO A 24 0.76 -12.32 20.56
CA PRO A 24 0.57 -10.91 20.89
C PRO A 24 1.63 -10.36 21.86
N TRP A 25 1.95 -9.08 21.72
CA TRP A 25 2.86 -8.34 22.60
C TRP A 25 2.06 -7.40 23.53
N PRO A 26 1.67 -7.85 24.72
CA PRO A 26 0.73 -7.12 25.56
C PRO A 26 1.24 -5.76 26.06
N ASP A 27 2.57 -5.58 26.15
CA ASP A 27 3.21 -4.36 26.63
C ASP A 27 3.65 -3.40 25.53
N VAL A 28 3.28 -3.67 24.27
CA VAL A 28 3.63 -2.87 23.11
C VAL A 28 2.36 -2.44 22.39
N GLU A 29 2.18 -1.13 22.22
CA GLU A 29 1.19 -0.58 21.31
C GLU A 29 1.72 -0.68 19.88
N VAL A 30 1.01 -1.36 19.00
CA VAL A 30 1.38 -1.46 17.58
C VAL A 30 0.38 -0.68 16.75
N VAL A 31 0.90 0.25 15.93
CA VAL A 31 0.10 1.06 15.00
C VAL A 31 0.58 0.80 13.58
N LEU A 32 -0.33 0.37 12.70
CA LEU A 32 -0.08 0.24 11.26
C LEU A 32 -0.73 1.42 10.53
N ILE A 33 0.07 2.15 9.75
CA ILE A 33 -0.40 3.29 8.94
C ILE A 33 -0.29 2.91 7.47
N SER A 34 -1.41 2.95 6.75
CA SER A 34 -1.42 2.73 5.30
C SER A 34 -2.56 3.52 4.65
N PRO A 35 -2.32 4.18 3.51
CA PRO A 35 -3.35 4.92 2.76
C PRO A 35 -4.32 3.99 2.02
N TYR A 36 -4.04 2.68 2.00
CA TYR A 36 -4.87 1.70 1.31
C TYR A 36 -5.41 0.66 2.29
N PRO A 37 -6.73 0.35 2.23
CA PRO A 37 -7.35 -0.64 3.11
C PRO A 37 -7.06 -2.09 2.68
N ARG A 38 -6.31 -2.27 1.61
CA ARG A 38 -5.92 -3.57 1.09
C ARG A 38 -4.49 -3.51 0.54
N GLN A 39 -3.81 -4.63 0.55
CA GLN A 39 -2.51 -4.81 -0.10
C GLN A 39 -2.69 -5.68 -1.34
N ILE A 40 -2.29 -5.17 -2.51
CA ILE A 40 -2.29 -5.93 -3.75
C ILE A 40 -1.01 -6.75 -3.83
N TYR A 41 -1.14 -8.06 -4.05
CA TYR A 41 0.00 -8.93 -4.27
C TYR A 41 0.53 -8.77 -5.70
N SER A 42 1.64 -8.08 -5.84
CA SER A 42 2.23 -7.76 -7.16
C SER A 42 2.55 -8.98 -8.02
N GLY A 43 2.89 -10.12 -7.40
CA GLY A 43 3.17 -11.37 -8.11
C GLY A 43 1.96 -11.97 -8.82
N MET A 44 0.73 -11.62 -8.43
CA MET A 44 -0.50 -12.07 -9.09
C MET A 44 -1.03 -11.08 -10.13
N VAL A 45 -0.49 -9.85 -10.18
CA VAL A 45 -0.96 -8.80 -11.11
C VAL A 45 -0.85 -9.23 -12.58
N PRO A 46 0.22 -9.88 -13.06
CA PRO A 46 0.27 -10.36 -14.45
C PRO A 46 -0.83 -11.37 -14.76
N GLY A 47 -1.14 -12.27 -13.85
CA GLY A 47 -2.23 -13.23 -14.01
C GLY A 47 -3.62 -12.58 -14.00
N TRP A 48 -3.80 -11.54 -13.19
CA TRP A 48 -5.02 -10.73 -13.23
C TRP A 48 -5.17 -10.00 -14.56
N LEU A 49 -4.10 -9.38 -15.07
CA LEU A 49 -4.09 -8.74 -16.40
C LEU A 49 -4.43 -9.71 -17.52
N ALA A 50 -3.95 -10.95 -17.42
CA ALA A 50 -4.23 -12.03 -18.35
C ALA A 50 -5.64 -12.67 -18.19
N GLY A 51 -6.43 -12.23 -17.21
CA GLY A 51 -7.77 -12.76 -16.94
C GLY A 51 -7.81 -14.09 -16.15
N HIS A 52 -6.67 -14.55 -15.62
CA HIS A 52 -6.62 -15.80 -14.81
C HIS A 52 -7.19 -15.61 -13.41
N TYR A 53 -7.15 -14.39 -12.88
CA TYR A 53 -7.62 -14.06 -11.54
C TYR A 53 -8.54 -12.85 -11.57
N ARG A 54 -9.47 -12.79 -10.63
CA ARG A 54 -10.18 -11.56 -10.29
C ARG A 54 -9.31 -10.77 -9.31
N ILE A 55 -9.43 -9.44 -9.29
CA ILE A 55 -8.60 -8.59 -8.43
C ILE A 55 -8.80 -8.92 -6.94
N GLU A 56 -10.00 -9.32 -6.54
CA GLU A 56 -10.31 -9.70 -5.15
C GLU A 56 -9.50 -10.93 -4.68
N GLN A 57 -9.02 -11.76 -5.60
CA GLN A 57 -8.16 -12.90 -5.29
C GLN A 57 -6.69 -12.52 -5.14
N CYS A 58 -6.35 -11.30 -5.57
CA CYS A 58 -4.99 -10.78 -5.57
C CYS A 58 -4.71 -9.82 -4.40
N VAL A 59 -5.64 -9.69 -3.43
CA VAL A 59 -5.55 -8.70 -2.37
C VAL A 59 -5.63 -9.32 -0.97
N ALA A 60 -4.91 -8.71 -0.03
CA ALA A 60 -5.05 -8.95 1.40
C ALA A 60 -5.76 -7.76 2.06
N PRO A 61 -6.91 -7.96 2.73
CA PRO A 61 -7.64 -6.88 3.40
C PRO A 61 -6.92 -6.51 4.71
N ILE A 62 -6.49 -5.26 4.84
CA ILE A 62 -5.66 -4.80 5.97
C ILE A 62 -6.45 -4.63 7.27
N PRO A 63 -7.64 -3.96 7.30
CA PRO A 63 -8.35 -3.74 8.55
C PRO A 63 -8.67 -5.03 9.33
N PRO A 64 -9.23 -6.09 8.73
CA PRO A 64 -9.50 -7.32 9.46
C PRO A 64 -8.22 -8.05 9.90
N LEU A 65 -7.13 -7.99 9.13
CA LEU A 65 -5.84 -8.57 9.52
C LEU A 65 -5.22 -7.83 10.70
N ALA A 66 -5.26 -6.50 10.69
CA ALA A 66 -4.80 -5.67 11.81
C ALA A 66 -5.63 -5.93 13.07
N ALA A 67 -6.97 -5.99 12.95
CA ALA A 67 -7.86 -6.29 14.07
C ALA A 67 -7.58 -7.67 14.69
N ALA A 68 -7.39 -8.69 13.85
CA ALA A 68 -7.05 -10.05 14.32
C ALA A 68 -5.67 -10.11 15.02
N ALA A 69 -4.76 -9.21 14.64
CA ALA A 69 -3.43 -9.08 15.25
C ALA A 69 -3.41 -8.19 16.51
N GLY A 70 -4.53 -7.57 16.90
CA GLY A 70 -4.56 -6.58 17.97
C GLY A 70 -3.80 -5.29 17.65
N VAL A 71 -3.66 -4.95 16.36
CA VAL A 71 -2.92 -3.80 15.84
C VAL A 71 -3.89 -2.68 15.49
N HIS A 72 -3.58 -1.45 15.92
CA HIS A 72 -4.33 -0.26 15.52
C HIS A 72 -4.04 0.09 14.06
N TYR A 73 -5.06 -0.06 13.20
CA TYR A 73 -4.96 0.39 11.82
C TYR A 73 -5.37 1.86 11.69
N LEU A 74 -4.46 2.68 11.18
CA LEU A 74 -4.69 4.08 10.84
C LEU A 74 -4.73 4.21 9.30
N HIS A 75 -5.92 4.48 8.77
CA HIS A 75 -6.12 4.73 7.34
C HIS A 75 -5.65 6.15 7.01
N ASP A 76 -4.35 6.30 6.82
CA ASP A 76 -3.70 7.59 6.52
C ASP A 76 -2.38 7.34 5.78
N ALA A 77 -1.77 8.41 5.26
CA ALA A 77 -0.47 8.38 4.65
C ALA A 77 0.57 9.06 5.55
N VAL A 78 1.79 8.54 5.57
CA VAL A 78 2.93 9.21 6.17
C VAL A 78 3.63 10.02 5.08
N CYS A 79 3.77 11.32 5.29
CA CYS A 79 4.40 12.25 4.36
C CYS A 79 5.75 12.80 4.86
N GLY A 80 6.12 12.49 6.11
CA GLY A 80 7.38 12.95 6.68
C GLY A 80 7.85 12.09 7.86
N LEU A 81 9.13 12.21 8.15
CA LEU A 81 9.81 11.55 9.28
C LEU A 81 10.70 12.58 9.98
N ASP A 82 10.50 12.74 11.28
CA ASP A 82 11.43 13.46 12.17
C ASP A 82 12.10 12.43 13.08
N ALA A 83 13.28 11.98 12.66
CA ALA A 83 14.02 10.96 13.39
C ALA A 83 14.61 11.49 14.70
N GLU A 84 14.89 12.80 14.80
CA GLU A 84 15.43 13.40 16.02
C GLU A 84 14.37 13.45 17.12
N ARG A 85 13.13 13.73 16.75
CA ARG A 85 11.99 13.74 17.67
C ARG A 85 11.32 12.38 17.81
N GLY A 86 11.71 11.39 17.02
CA GLY A 86 11.09 10.06 17.04
C GLY A 86 9.62 10.06 16.63
N CYS A 87 9.25 10.79 15.57
CA CYS A 87 7.88 10.83 15.11
C CYS A 87 7.76 10.80 13.57
N VAL A 88 6.63 10.30 13.09
CA VAL A 88 6.19 10.41 11.70
C VAL A 88 5.15 11.53 11.56
N VAL A 89 5.10 12.14 10.37
CA VAL A 89 4.12 13.19 10.02
C VAL A 89 3.08 12.58 9.10
N LEU A 90 1.81 12.71 9.45
CA LEU A 90 0.67 12.25 8.67
C LEU A 90 0.28 13.25 7.60
N ALA A 91 -0.53 12.82 6.63
CA ALA A 91 -0.97 13.66 5.51
C ALA A 91 -1.75 14.90 5.95
N ASP A 92 -2.43 14.86 7.10
CA ASP A 92 -3.16 15.99 7.68
C ASP A 92 -2.29 16.91 8.57
N GLY A 93 -0.97 16.65 8.65
CA GLY A 93 -0.01 17.42 9.45
C GLY A 93 0.09 16.98 10.91
N ARG A 94 -0.73 16.06 11.41
CA ARG A 94 -0.56 15.47 12.75
C ARG A 94 0.73 14.66 12.81
N THR A 95 1.29 14.55 14.00
CA THR A 95 2.46 13.71 14.25
C THR A 95 2.12 12.53 15.15
N LEU A 96 2.77 11.40 14.90
CA LEU A 96 2.68 10.20 15.74
C LEU A 96 4.08 9.79 16.18
N GLY A 97 4.32 9.82 17.51
CA GLY A 97 5.58 9.40 18.09
C GLY A 97 5.73 7.88 18.12
N TYR A 98 6.98 7.41 18.07
CA TYR A 98 7.32 5.98 18.13
C TYR A 98 8.55 5.74 19.01
N ASP A 99 8.65 4.54 19.58
CA ASP A 99 9.90 3.99 20.14
C ASP A 99 10.65 3.18 19.09
N VAL A 100 9.91 2.49 18.22
CA VAL A 100 10.45 1.73 17.08
C VAL A 100 9.62 2.04 15.84
N LEU A 101 10.30 2.29 14.72
CA LEU A 101 9.69 2.52 13.42
C LEU A 101 10.12 1.44 12.43
N SER A 102 9.18 0.90 11.68
CA SER A 102 9.43 0.02 10.55
C SER A 102 8.77 0.58 9.29
N LEU A 103 9.50 0.57 8.17
CA LEU A 103 9.04 1.11 6.90
C LEU A 103 8.90 -0.02 5.87
N ASP A 104 7.71 -0.19 5.32
CA ASP A 104 7.37 -1.13 4.25
C ASP A 104 6.34 -0.51 3.30
N SER A 105 6.65 0.72 2.83
CA SER A 105 5.77 1.55 2.00
C SER A 105 5.76 1.15 0.52
N GLY A 106 6.71 0.32 0.09
CA GLY A 106 6.88 -0.04 -1.32
C GLY A 106 7.66 1.01 -2.11
N ALA A 107 7.75 0.79 -3.43
CA ALA A 107 8.45 1.67 -4.35
C ALA A 107 7.49 2.57 -5.11
N GLU A 108 7.91 3.79 -5.38
CA GLU A 108 7.29 4.70 -6.34
C GLU A 108 8.15 4.81 -7.60
N LEU A 109 7.51 5.17 -8.72
CA LEU A 109 8.21 5.49 -9.96
C LEU A 109 8.61 6.96 -9.95
N ALA A 110 9.91 7.23 -10.01
CA ALA A 110 10.41 8.57 -10.28
C ALA A 110 10.30 8.84 -11.80
N LEU A 111 9.18 9.42 -12.21
CA LEU A 111 8.96 9.85 -13.60
C LEU A 111 9.33 11.33 -13.72
N ASP A 112 9.99 11.69 -14.83
CA ASP A 112 10.11 13.10 -15.17
C ASP A 112 8.74 13.73 -15.49
N ALA A 113 8.66 15.06 -15.42
CA ALA A 113 7.38 15.77 -15.53
C ALA A 113 6.74 15.66 -16.92
N GLU A 114 7.52 15.45 -17.98
CA GLU A 114 7.04 15.29 -19.35
C GLU A 114 6.43 13.88 -19.51
N LEU A 115 7.17 12.85 -19.07
CA LEU A 115 6.72 11.47 -19.14
C LEU A 115 5.49 11.23 -18.26
N ALA A 116 5.44 11.82 -17.06
CA ALA A 116 4.30 11.72 -16.16
C ALA A 116 2.99 12.29 -16.73
N ARG A 117 3.08 13.24 -17.67
CA ARG A 117 1.92 13.85 -18.32
C ARG A 117 1.53 13.17 -19.64
N HIS A 118 2.31 12.21 -20.11
CA HIS A 118 2.03 11.55 -21.38
C HIS A 118 0.72 10.75 -21.30
N PRO A 119 -0.28 11.02 -22.16
CA PRO A 119 -1.62 10.43 -22.03
C PRO A 119 -1.65 8.93 -22.27
N GLY A 120 -0.65 8.38 -22.98
CA GLY A 120 -0.51 6.95 -23.23
C GLY A 120 0.29 6.21 -22.16
N LEU A 121 0.79 6.89 -21.12
CA LEU A 121 1.55 6.24 -20.07
C LEU A 121 0.63 5.82 -18.91
N LEU A 122 0.68 4.54 -18.57
CA LEU A 122 0.01 3.99 -17.39
C LEU A 122 1.05 3.50 -16.37
N PRO A 123 1.39 4.31 -15.34
CA PRO A 123 2.35 3.91 -14.33
C PRO A 123 1.86 2.68 -13.55
N VAL A 124 2.71 1.66 -13.42
CA VAL A 124 2.39 0.42 -12.68
C VAL A 124 2.45 0.62 -11.15
N ARG A 125 3.06 1.70 -10.69
CA ARG A 125 3.15 2.06 -9.26
C ARG A 125 2.58 3.46 -9.01
N PRO A 126 1.84 3.62 -7.90
CA PRO A 126 1.38 2.60 -6.95
C PRO A 126 0.33 1.65 -7.56
N LEU A 127 0.32 0.38 -7.12
CA LEU A 127 -0.55 -0.67 -7.70
C LEU A 127 -2.05 -0.33 -7.61
N GLU A 128 -2.49 0.34 -6.55
CA GLU A 128 -3.90 0.76 -6.40
C GLU A 128 -4.34 1.70 -7.53
N SER A 129 -3.50 2.69 -7.84
CA SER A 129 -3.77 3.61 -8.96
C SER A 129 -3.72 2.90 -10.31
N PHE A 130 -2.79 1.97 -10.47
CA PHE A 130 -2.68 1.17 -11.69
C PHE A 130 -3.94 0.32 -11.91
N VAL A 131 -4.38 -0.42 -10.90
CA VAL A 131 -5.58 -1.28 -11.00
C VAL A 131 -6.82 -0.44 -11.32
N ALA A 132 -6.99 0.72 -10.70
CA ALA A 132 -8.12 1.62 -10.99
C ALA A 132 -8.09 2.10 -12.46
N LYS A 133 -6.94 2.58 -12.92
CA LYS A 133 -6.78 3.12 -14.29
C LYS A 133 -6.79 2.05 -15.37
N TRP A 134 -6.42 0.80 -15.04
CA TRP A 134 -6.39 -0.30 -16.01
C TRP A 134 -7.75 -0.58 -16.64
N HIS A 135 -8.81 -0.58 -15.83
CA HIS A 135 -10.17 -0.77 -16.34
C HIS A 135 -10.60 0.36 -17.28
N GLU A 136 -10.22 1.60 -16.98
CA GLU A 136 -10.48 2.75 -17.85
C GLU A 136 -9.71 2.63 -19.17
N ALA A 137 -8.43 2.23 -19.09
CA ALA A 137 -7.59 2.00 -20.27
C ALA A 137 -8.17 0.90 -21.18
N LEU A 138 -8.60 -0.23 -20.61
CA LEU A 138 -9.26 -1.30 -21.37
C LEU A 138 -10.54 -0.82 -22.05
N ALA A 139 -11.35 -0.02 -21.38
CA ALA A 139 -12.57 0.54 -21.94
C ALA A 139 -12.28 1.51 -23.12
N GLN A 140 -11.18 2.25 -23.06
CA GLN A 140 -10.73 3.11 -24.14
C GLN A 140 -10.21 2.30 -25.33
N LEU A 141 -9.33 1.31 -25.08
CA LEU A 141 -8.78 0.41 -26.09
C LEU A 141 -9.87 -0.35 -26.85
N SER A 142 -10.93 -0.76 -26.16
CA SER A 142 -12.06 -1.47 -26.78
C SER A 142 -12.85 -0.61 -27.77
N ARG A 143 -12.71 0.71 -27.70
CA ARG A 143 -13.37 1.68 -28.63
C ARG A 143 -12.50 2.04 -29.83
N ASP A 144 -11.22 1.73 -29.78
CA ASP A 144 -10.27 2.00 -30.85
C ASP A 144 -9.61 0.69 -31.33
N PRO A 145 -10.11 0.09 -32.45
CA PRO A 145 -9.58 -1.17 -33.00
C PRO A 145 -8.11 -1.09 -33.41
N GLY A 146 -7.56 0.11 -33.56
CA GLY A 146 -6.16 0.35 -33.92
C GLY A 146 -5.23 0.54 -32.72
N ALA A 147 -5.78 0.71 -31.54
CA ALA A 147 -4.98 0.92 -30.33
C ALA A 147 -4.21 -0.34 -29.94
N ARG A 148 -3.00 -0.15 -29.46
CA ARG A 148 -2.12 -1.22 -28.97
C ARG A 148 -1.55 -0.86 -27.60
N VAL A 149 -1.39 -1.88 -26.77
CA VAL A 149 -0.62 -1.78 -25.51
C VAL A 149 0.79 -2.31 -25.82
N ALA A 150 1.79 -1.53 -25.51
CA ALA A 150 3.21 -1.87 -25.65
C ALA A 150 3.84 -2.09 -24.26
#